data_45dfca4515e603a1205ee742ac8d7007
#
_entry.id   45dfca4515e603a1205ee742ac8d7007
#
_cell.length_a   1.000
_cell.length_b   1.000
_cell.length_c   1.000
_cell.angle_alpha   90.00
_cell.angle_beta   90.00
_cell.angle_gamma   90.00
#
_symmetry.space_group_name_H-M   'P 1'
#
loop_
_entity.id
_entity.type
_entity.pdbx_description
1 polymer ?
#
loop_
_entity_poly.entity_id
_entity_poly.type
_entity_poly.pdbx_seq_one_letter_code
_entity_poly.pdbx_strand_id
1 'polypeptide(L)'
;MPQHLTVDEVHNLAKSILVKHGCSDGHADAVADTVSAAERDHAHSHGLFRIPGYVESLTAGVVDGNAVPVINEMTPIIQQVDGKNCFAPLALKAGKDALVRAAKQFGMAAMPLIGVHHFSALWKETEMFAEEGLAAMAFTAYMPTVAPAGGSKAFFGTNPMSFAWPRKNGLPMVFDQASAAMAKGEVMLAERDGHTLPPGVGITNDGTPTTDPSEVLKGCILPFGGYKGASIALMIELLVGPLIGEASSVEAAKRHGRVGGPPQGGELVLAFDPEKFGNADGWAADAESLFDSLLSIDGTRLPGSRRQSHREDSLQSGVDVNDGLMEQLKKLLDS
;
A
#
# COMPACT_ATOMS: atom_id res chain seq x y z
N MET A 1 19.82 -10.10 19.87
CA MET A 1 19.79 -8.63 19.75
C MET A 1 19.33 -8.32 18.35
N PRO A 2 18.46 -7.32 18.11
CA PRO A 2 17.99 -7.02 16.76
C PRO A 2 19.20 -6.82 15.83
N GLN A 3 19.08 -7.30 14.59
CA GLN A 3 20.11 -7.11 13.60
C GLN A 3 19.93 -5.75 12.96
N HIS A 4 20.98 -4.94 13.01
CA HIS A 4 21.01 -3.60 12.44
C HIS A 4 21.44 -3.66 10.97
N LEU A 5 20.66 -3.01 10.08
CA LEU A 5 20.90 -2.96 8.64
C LEU A 5 20.77 -1.52 8.12
N THR A 6 21.58 -1.15 7.17
CA THR A 6 21.31 0.04 6.36
C THR A 6 20.12 -0.17 5.44
N VAL A 7 19.51 0.91 4.93
CA VAL A 7 18.37 0.83 3.99
C VAL A 7 18.77 0.07 2.71
N ASP A 8 20.02 0.25 2.24
CA ASP A 8 20.55 -0.47 1.07
C ASP A 8 20.72 -1.97 1.34
N GLU A 9 21.15 -2.35 2.56
CA GLU A 9 21.23 -3.76 2.95
C GLU A 9 19.84 -4.41 3.02
N VAL A 10 18.83 -3.68 3.50
CA VAL A 10 17.44 -4.14 3.47
C VAL A 10 16.96 -4.38 2.03
N HIS A 11 17.21 -3.42 1.12
CA HIS A 11 16.89 -3.56 -0.29
C HIS A 11 17.57 -4.78 -0.91
N ASN A 12 18.89 -4.90 -0.72
CA ASN A 12 19.67 -6.00 -1.29
C ASN A 12 19.25 -7.36 -0.74
N LEU A 13 18.92 -7.46 0.55
CA LEU A 13 18.41 -8.67 1.17
C LEU A 13 17.07 -9.08 0.54
N ALA A 14 16.12 -8.17 0.46
CA ALA A 14 14.80 -8.40 -0.14
C ALA A 14 14.93 -8.84 -1.62
N LYS A 15 15.72 -8.10 -2.41
CA LYS A 15 15.98 -8.40 -3.82
C LYS A 15 16.60 -9.77 -4.01
N SER A 16 17.64 -10.10 -3.24
CA SER A 16 18.36 -11.38 -3.35
C SER A 16 17.44 -12.57 -3.05
N ILE A 17 16.58 -12.47 -2.04
CA ILE A 17 15.60 -13.51 -1.72
C ILE A 17 14.62 -13.68 -2.88
N LEU A 18 14.07 -12.61 -3.40
CA LEU A 18 13.07 -12.65 -4.49
C LEU A 18 13.65 -13.22 -5.79
N VAL A 19 14.87 -12.82 -6.15
CA VAL A 19 15.58 -13.38 -7.33
C VAL A 19 15.80 -14.88 -7.15
N LYS A 20 16.26 -15.31 -5.98
CA LYS A 20 16.46 -16.72 -5.67
C LYS A 20 15.19 -17.55 -5.83
N HIS A 21 14.05 -16.97 -5.50
CA HIS A 21 12.74 -17.63 -5.61
C HIS A 21 11.99 -17.38 -6.92
N GLY A 22 12.71 -16.95 -7.98
CA GLY A 22 12.20 -16.94 -9.35
C GLY A 22 11.72 -15.59 -9.88
N CYS A 23 11.94 -14.49 -9.19
CA CYS A 23 11.74 -13.16 -9.76
C CYS A 23 12.88 -12.82 -10.74
N SER A 24 12.53 -12.21 -11.87
CA SER A 24 13.50 -11.46 -12.68
C SER A 24 14.12 -10.32 -11.88
N ASP A 25 15.32 -9.90 -12.24
CA ASP A 25 16.05 -8.85 -11.53
C ASP A 25 15.22 -7.55 -11.39
N GLY A 26 14.60 -7.11 -12.48
CA GLY A 26 13.77 -5.88 -12.48
C GLY A 26 12.48 -6.02 -11.65
N HIS A 27 11.90 -7.21 -11.59
CA HIS A 27 10.71 -7.48 -10.75
C HIS A 27 11.08 -7.49 -9.26
N ALA A 28 12.15 -8.19 -8.90
CA ALA A 28 12.67 -8.23 -7.54
C ALA A 28 13.09 -6.83 -7.04
N ASP A 29 13.71 -6.04 -7.91
CA ASP A 29 14.13 -4.66 -7.65
C ASP A 29 12.93 -3.77 -7.31
N ALA A 30 11.85 -3.80 -8.12
CA ALA A 30 10.65 -3.00 -7.87
C ALA A 30 9.97 -3.35 -6.54
N VAL A 31 9.93 -4.62 -6.15
CA VAL A 31 9.40 -5.04 -4.85
C VAL A 31 10.34 -4.62 -3.71
N ALA A 32 11.65 -4.81 -3.89
CA ALA A 32 12.66 -4.44 -2.89
C ALA A 32 12.68 -2.93 -2.62
N ASP A 33 12.47 -2.08 -3.64
CA ASP A 33 12.31 -0.63 -3.50
C ASP A 33 11.15 -0.27 -2.55
N THR A 34 10.03 -0.99 -2.67
CA THR A 34 8.85 -0.75 -1.82
C THR A 34 9.07 -1.27 -0.40
N VAL A 35 9.65 -2.47 -0.26
CA VAL A 35 9.94 -3.09 1.04
C VAL A 35 10.96 -2.28 1.84
N SER A 36 12.05 -1.86 1.19
CA SER A 36 13.08 -1.04 1.86
C SER A 36 12.57 0.35 2.24
N ALA A 37 11.74 0.97 1.39
CA ALA A 37 11.08 2.23 1.73
C ALA A 37 10.14 2.07 2.93
N ALA A 38 9.42 0.94 3.04
CA ALA A 38 8.56 0.67 4.18
C ALA A 38 9.35 0.49 5.49
N GLU A 39 10.48 -0.23 5.47
CA GLU A 39 11.37 -0.33 6.64
C GLU A 39 11.97 1.03 7.01
N ARG A 40 12.52 1.75 6.03
CA ARG A 40 13.08 3.09 6.20
C ARG A 40 12.11 4.05 6.89
N ASP A 41 10.85 3.99 6.54
CA ASP A 41 9.82 4.90 7.02
C ASP A 41 9.04 4.34 8.23
N HIS A 42 9.54 3.27 8.87
CA HIS A 42 8.95 2.56 10.01
C HIS A 42 7.53 2.01 9.77
N ALA A 43 7.23 1.66 8.53
CA ALA A 43 6.00 0.95 8.16
C ALA A 43 6.25 -0.57 8.09
N HIS A 44 6.81 -1.16 9.16
CA HIS A 44 7.30 -2.55 9.23
C HIS A 44 6.28 -3.61 8.82
N SER A 45 4.98 -3.33 8.97
CA SER A 45 3.91 -4.21 8.50
C SER A 45 3.87 -4.38 6.96
N HIS A 46 4.58 -3.53 6.20
CA HIS A 46 4.71 -3.55 4.75
C HIS A 46 6.17 -3.68 4.28
N GLY A 47 7.11 -3.84 5.21
CA GLY A 47 8.54 -4.04 4.98
C GLY A 47 8.94 -5.51 4.83
N LEU A 48 10.10 -5.87 5.36
CA LEU A 48 10.67 -7.22 5.33
C LEU A 48 9.73 -8.31 5.86
N PHE A 49 8.81 -7.95 6.76
CA PHE A 49 7.74 -8.83 7.25
C PHE A 49 6.91 -9.46 6.12
N ARG A 50 6.83 -8.82 4.94
CA ARG A 50 6.07 -9.32 3.78
C ARG A 50 6.84 -10.29 2.89
N ILE A 51 8.16 -10.33 2.96
CA ILE A 51 9.00 -11.16 2.08
C ILE A 51 8.60 -12.64 2.08
N PRO A 52 8.33 -13.29 3.23
CA PRO A 52 7.86 -14.68 3.22
C PRO A 52 6.59 -14.89 2.40
N GLY A 53 5.63 -13.97 2.48
CA GLY A 53 4.39 -14.04 1.69
C GLY A 53 4.61 -13.84 0.19
N TYR A 54 5.53 -12.96 -0.21
CA TYR A 54 5.94 -12.84 -1.60
C TYR A 54 6.55 -14.14 -2.13
N VAL A 55 7.46 -14.74 -1.36
CA VAL A 55 8.09 -16.04 -1.70
C VAL A 55 7.06 -17.16 -1.81
N GLU A 56 6.10 -17.22 -0.89
CA GLU A 56 5.02 -18.21 -0.93
C GLU A 56 4.19 -18.10 -2.22
N SER A 57 3.84 -16.88 -2.64
CA SER A 57 3.11 -16.63 -3.89
C SER A 57 3.89 -17.08 -5.12
N LEU A 58 5.21 -16.83 -5.16
CA LEU A 58 6.08 -17.28 -6.25
C LEU A 58 6.18 -18.81 -6.29
N THR A 59 6.43 -19.43 -5.14
CA THR A 59 6.57 -20.89 -5.00
C THR A 59 5.28 -21.62 -5.37
N ALA A 60 4.13 -21.04 -5.02
CA ALA A 60 2.82 -21.59 -5.38
C ALA A 60 2.45 -21.35 -6.87
N GLY A 61 3.23 -20.57 -7.60
CA GLY A 61 2.98 -20.26 -9.01
C GLY A 61 1.76 -19.39 -9.27
N VAL A 62 1.25 -18.68 -8.24
CA VAL A 62 0.13 -17.73 -8.42
C VAL A 62 0.63 -16.38 -8.92
N VAL A 63 1.90 -16.07 -8.70
CA VAL A 63 2.59 -14.90 -9.24
C VAL A 63 3.62 -15.35 -10.27
N ASP A 64 3.63 -14.68 -11.42
CA ASP A 64 4.68 -14.86 -12.42
C ASP A 64 5.86 -13.91 -12.11
N GLY A 65 6.94 -14.47 -11.58
CA GLY A 65 8.17 -13.73 -11.26
C GLY A 65 8.88 -13.14 -12.50
N ASN A 66 8.55 -13.61 -13.69
CA ASN A 66 9.12 -13.15 -14.98
C ASN A 66 8.11 -12.35 -15.82
N ALA A 67 6.96 -12.00 -15.25
CA ALA A 67 5.95 -11.21 -15.94
C ALA A 67 6.53 -9.92 -16.52
N VAL A 68 6.04 -9.55 -17.69
CA VAL A 68 6.34 -8.27 -18.35
C VAL A 68 5.02 -7.50 -18.47
N PRO A 69 4.80 -6.47 -17.66
CA PRO A 69 3.59 -5.65 -17.72
C PRO A 69 3.40 -5.01 -19.09
N VAL A 70 2.14 -4.90 -19.51
CA VAL A 70 1.76 -4.30 -20.80
C VAL A 70 0.92 -3.06 -20.55
N ILE A 71 1.32 -1.93 -21.16
CA ILE A 71 0.58 -0.66 -21.08
C ILE A 71 -0.40 -0.60 -22.24
N ASN A 72 -1.67 -0.40 -21.95
CA ASN A 72 -2.75 -0.21 -22.91
C ASN A 72 -3.32 1.20 -22.77
N GLU A 73 -3.16 2.03 -23.77
CA GLU A 73 -3.85 3.33 -23.83
C GLU A 73 -5.31 3.10 -24.17
N MET A 74 -6.18 3.05 -23.15
CA MET A 74 -7.63 2.91 -23.34
C MET A 74 -8.25 4.18 -23.89
N THR A 75 -7.77 5.32 -23.42
CA THR A 75 -8.04 6.68 -23.92
C THR A 75 -6.79 7.53 -23.66
N PRO A 76 -6.66 8.74 -24.23
CA PRO A 76 -5.51 9.60 -23.96
C PRO A 76 -5.24 9.87 -22.47
N ILE A 77 -6.26 9.77 -21.61
CA ILE A 77 -6.15 10.00 -20.16
C ILE A 77 -6.27 8.72 -19.33
N ILE A 78 -6.47 7.56 -19.93
CA ILE A 78 -6.57 6.27 -19.21
C ILE A 78 -5.49 5.34 -19.73
N GLN A 79 -4.47 5.13 -18.90
CA GLN A 79 -3.28 4.32 -19.16
C GLN A 79 -3.38 3.02 -18.35
N GLN A 80 -4.09 2.01 -18.87
CA GLN A 80 -4.22 0.73 -18.17
C GLN A 80 -2.91 -0.05 -18.23
N VAL A 81 -2.50 -0.63 -17.11
CA VAL A 81 -1.38 -1.57 -17.04
C VAL A 81 -1.89 -2.96 -16.70
N ASP A 82 -1.72 -3.89 -17.64
CA ASP A 82 -1.93 -5.32 -17.39
C ASP A 82 -0.62 -5.91 -16.84
N GLY A 83 -0.61 -6.24 -15.56
CA GLY A 83 0.55 -6.75 -14.84
C GLY A 83 0.91 -8.20 -15.16
N LYS A 84 0.08 -8.94 -15.91
CA LYS A 84 0.35 -10.35 -16.27
C LYS A 84 0.68 -11.24 -15.06
N ASN A 85 -0.06 -11.05 -13.96
CA ASN A 85 0.15 -11.71 -12.67
C ASN A 85 1.47 -11.35 -11.95
N CYS A 86 2.04 -10.16 -12.20
CA CYS A 86 3.18 -9.67 -11.42
C CYS A 86 2.77 -9.15 -10.03
N PHE A 87 3.75 -8.86 -9.19
CA PHE A 87 3.53 -7.99 -8.03
C PHE A 87 3.31 -6.55 -8.48
N ALA A 88 2.36 -5.85 -7.83
CA ALA A 88 1.93 -4.51 -8.18
C ALA A 88 3.06 -3.48 -8.36
N PRO A 89 4.15 -3.45 -7.55
CA PRO A 89 5.25 -2.51 -7.73
C PRO A 89 5.89 -2.54 -9.13
N LEU A 90 5.94 -3.71 -9.79
CA LEU A 90 6.48 -3.80 -11.15
C LEU A 90 5.55 -3.14 -12.17
N ALA A 91 4.23 -3.38 -12.08
CA ALA A 91 3.25 -2.78 -12.97
C ALA A 91 3.18 -1.25 -12.78
N LEU A 92 3.23 -0.79 -11.53
CA LEU A 92 3.27 0.63 -11.19
C LEU A 92 4.50 1.31 -11.80
N LYS A 93 5.70 0.71 -11.63
CA LYS A 93 6.95 1.21 -12.21
C LYS A 93 6.87 1.28 -13.74
N ALA A 94 6.28 0.28 -14.39
CA ALA A 94 6.11 0.24 -15.84
C ALA A 94 5.17 1.35 -16.35
N GLY A 95 4.07 1.64 -15.63
CA GLY A 95 3.06 2.61 -16.05
C GLY A 95 3.36 4.05 -15.65
N LYS A 96 4.31 4.30 -14.73
CA LYS A 96 4.59 5.63 -14.14
C LYS A 96 4.69 6.72 -15.20
N ASP A 97 5.59 6.57 -16.17
CA ASP A 97 5.87 7.61 -17.15
C ASP A 97 4.67 7.89 -18.07
N ALA A 98 3.87 6.87 -18.38
CA ALA A 98 2.67 7.04 -19.18
C ALA A 98 1.61 7.87 -18.44
N LEU A 99 1.37 7.58 -17.16
CA LEU A 99 0.46 8.34 -16.32
C LEU A 99 0.92 9.79 -16.15
N VAL A 100 2.21 10.01 -15.87
CA VAL A 100 2.79 11.36 -15.68
C VAL A 100 2.62 12.19 -16.96
N ARG A 101 2.98 11.63 -18.14
CA ARG A 101 2.80 12.34 -19.42
C ARG A 101 1.34 12.70 -19.68
N ALA A 102 0.43 11.76 -19.50
CA ALA A 102 -0.99 11.99 -19.71
C ALA A 102 -1.55 13.06 -18.77
N ALA A 103 -1.22 12.98 -17.46
CA ALA A 103 -1.68 13.96 -16.48
C ALA A 103 -1.15 15.38 -16.79
N LYS A 104 0.13 15.50 -17.11
CA LYS A 104 0.74 16.81 -17.49
C LYS A 104 0.17 17.36 -18.79
N GLN A 105 -0.19 16.52 -19.75
CA GLN A 105 -0.77 16.97 -21.01
C GLN A 105 -2.24 17.40 -20.86
N PHE A 106 -3.06 16.62 -20.16
CA PHE A 106 -4.51 16.79 -20.12
C PHE A 106 -5.06 17.35 -18.80
N GLY A 107 -4.19 17.59 -17.80
CA GLY A 107 -4.56 18.06 -16.46
C GLY A 107 -4.86 16.94 -15.47
N MET A 108 -5.34 15.79 -15.93
CA MET A 108 -5.55 14.60 -15.10
C MET A 108 -5.42 13.34 -15.94
N ALA A 109 -5.08 12.25 -15.27
CA ALA A 109 -5.09 10.92 -15.88
C ALA A 109 -5.37 9.84 -14.84
N ALA A 110 -5.78 8.66 -15.33
CA ALA A 110 -6.04 7.47 -14.53
C ALA A 110 -5.15 6.31 -15.02
N MET A 111 -4.67 5.51 -14.07
CA MET A 111 -3.92 4.29 -14.36
C MET A 111 -4.57 3.13 -13.61
N PRO A 112 -5.50 2.40 -14.26
CA PRO A 112 -5.94 1.10 -13.78
C PRO A 112 -4.79 0.09 -13.88
N LEU A 113 -4.47 -0.60 -12.78
CA LEU A 113 -3.60 -1.78 -12.78
C LEU A 113 -4.48 -3.02 -12.63
N ILE A 114 -4.36 -3.94 -13.58
CA ILE A 114 -5.10 -5.20 -13.60
C ILE A 114 -4.14 -6.39 -13.62
N GLY A 115 -4.60 -7.55 -13.18
CA GLY A 115 -3.77 -8.75 -13.13
C GLY A 115 -2.54 -8.57 -12.25
N VAL A 116 -2.65 -7.90 -11.11
CA VAL A 116 -1.55 -7.65 -10.16
C VAL A 116 -1.82 -8.27 -8.81
N HIS A 117 -0.75 -8.51 -8.05
CA HIS A 117 -0.79 -8.96 -6.66
C HIS A 117 -0.20 -7.87 -5.76
N HIS A 118 -1.04 -7.27 -4.89
CA HIS A 118 -0.69 -6.08 -4.13
C HIS A 118 -0.48 -6.37 -2.64
N PHE A 119 0.74 -6.10 -2.14
CA PHE A 119 1.11 -6.16 -0.72
C PHE A 119 1.81 -4.89 -0.24
N SER A 120 1.85 -3.89 -1.08
CA SER A 120 2.67 -2.69 -0.94
C SER A 120 2.04 -1.65 -0.01
N ALA A 121 2.84 -0.68 0.40
CA ALA A 121 2.37 0.49 1.12
C ALA A 121 1.95 1.58 0.12
N LEU A 122 0.66 1.91 0.06
CA LEU A 122 0.09 2.84 -0.92
C LEU A 122 0.70 4.25 -0.88
N TRP A 123 1.20 4.70 0.27
CA TRP A 123 1.81 6.02 0.36
C TRP A 123 3.02 6.15 -0.57
N LYS A 124 3.81 5.08 -0.78
CA LYS A 124 4.95 5.07 -1.68
C LYS A 124 4.53 5.28 -3.13
N GLU A 125 3.38 4.74 -3.50
CA GLU A 125 2.82 4.79 -4.84
C GLU A 125 2.34 6.19 -5.20
N THR A 126 1.67 6.90 -4.30
CA THR A 126 1.25 8.29 -4.55
C THR A 126 2.40 9.29 -4.40
N GLU A 127 3.35 9.04 -3.48
CA GLU A 127 4.52 9.89 -3.28
C GLU A 127 5.33 10.05 -4.56
N MET A 128 5.54 8.95 -5.32
CA MET A 128 6.32 8.99 -6.56
C MET A 128 5.72 9.92 -7.65
N PHE A 129 4.41 10.14 -7.64
CA PHE A 129 3.76 11.09 -8.54
C PHE A 129 3.79 12.51 -8.00
N ALA A 130 3.75 12.67 -6.68
CA ALA A 130 3.92 13.98 -6.06
C ALA A 130 5.35 14.53 -6.22
N GLU A 131 6.36 13.67 -6.27
CA GLU A 131 7.73 14.02 -6.64
C GLU A 131 7.84 14.53 -8.09
N GLU A 132 6.91 14.12 -8.99
CA GLU A 132 6.79 14.63 -10.36
C GLU A 132 5.94 15.92 -10.47
N GLY A 133 5.50 16.48 -9.32
CA GLY A 133 4.69 17.68 -9.27
C GLY A 133 3.19 17.46 -9.48
N LEU A 134 2.69 16.22 -9.36
CA LEU A 134 1.29 15.85 -9.51
C LEU A 134 0.65 15.58 -8.15
N ALA A 135 -0.57 16.03 -7.92
CA ALA A 135 -1.38 15.46 -6.85
C ALA A 135 -1.83 14.06 -7.27
N ALA A 136 -1.82 13.10 -6.36
CA ALA A 136 -2.15 11.72 -6.71
C ALA A 136 -3.02 11.04 -5.65
N MET A 137 -3.85 10.10 -6.09
CA MET A 137 -4.61 9.19 -5.24
C MET A 137 -4.39 7.76 -5.72
N ALA A 138 -4.29 6.82 -4.77
CA ALA A 138 -4.25 5.39 -5.07
C ALA A 138 -5.26 4.63 -4.22
N PHE A 139 -5.83 3.58 -4.80
CA PHE A 139 -6.86 2.75 -4.18
C PHE A 139 -6.59 1.29 -4.52
N THR A 140 -6.71 0.41 -3.52
CA THR A 140 -6.69 -1.04 -3.75
C THR A 140 -7.63 -1.75 -2.79
N ALA A 141 -8.11 -2.93 -3.16
CA ALA A 141 -8.90 -3.79 -2.29
C ALA A 141 -8.07 -5.01 -1.86
N TYR A 142 -8.50 -5.62 -0.76
CA TYR A 142 -7.86 -6.82 -0.22
C TYR A 142 -8.92 -7.89 0.06
N MET A 143 -8.51 -9.09 0.45
CA MET A 143 -9.45 -10.16 0.85
C MET A 143 -10.37 -9.72 2.00
N PRO A 144 -11.60 -10.25 2.08
CA PRO A 144 -12.56 -9.89 3.12
C PRO A 144 -11.97 -10.04 4.53
N THR A 145 -11.98 -8.97 5.27
CA THR A 145 -11.43 -8.88 6.63
C THR A 145 -12.27 -7.93 7.50
N VAL A 146 -12.99 -7.01 6.86
CA VAL A 146 -13.74 -5.94 7.50
C VAL A 146 -15.24 -6.18 7.33
N ALA A 147 -15.98 -6.10 8.44
CA ALA A 147 -17.44 -6.18 8.40
C ALA A 147 -18.03 -4.87 7.84
N PRO A 148 -19.11 -4.90 7.06
CA PRO A 148 -19.86 -3.70 6.74
C PRO A 148 -20.52 -3.12 8.01
N ALA A 149 -20.82 -1.83 8.00
CA ALA A 149 -21.48 -1.18 9.13
C ALA A 149 -22.79 -1.88 9.49
N GLY A 150 -22.94 -2.29 10.74
CA GLY A 150 -24.10 -3.06 11.24
C GLY A 150 -24.05 -4.56 10.91
N GLY A 151 -23.05 -5.02 10.16
CA GLY A 151 -22.81 -6.44 9.89
C GLY A 151 -21.84 -7.07 10.88
N SER A 152 -21.84 -8.43 10.92
CA SER A 152 -20.96 -9.22 11.79
C SER A 152 -20.09 -10.21 11.02
N LYS A 153 -20.03 -10.10 9.68
CA LYS A 153 -19.22 -10.98 8.82
C LYS A 153 -18.32 -10.13 7.91
N ALA A 154 -17.11 -10.62 7.67
CA ALA A 154 -16.19 -9.99 6.74
C ALA A 154 -16.79 -9.91 5.32
N PHE A 155 -16.72 -8.75 4.71
CA PHE A 155 -17.20 -8.50 3.35
C PHE A 155 -16.18 -7.65 2.57
N PHE A 156 -15.68 -6.56 3.16
CA PHE A 156 -14.66 -5.72 2.56
C PHE A 156 -13.26 -6.19 2.95
N GLY A 157 -12.27 -5.90 2.13
CA GLY A 157 -10.90 -5.86 2.58
C GLY A 157 -10.66 -4.67 3.52
N THR A 158 -9.42 -4.43 3.92
CA THR A 158 -9.04 -3.20 4.62
C THR A 158 -9.17 -1.98 3.73
N ASN A 159 -9.23 -2.19 2.41
CA ASN A 159 -9.50 -1.24 1.34
C ASN A 159 -8.85 0.13 1.61
N PRO A 160 -7.52 0.19 1.50
CA PRO A 160 -6.79 1.41 1.77
C PRO A 160 -6.92 2.41 0.62
N MET A 161 -6.72 3.67 0.98
CA MET A 161 -6.52 4.78 0.05
C MET A 161 -5.31 5.60 0.44
N SER A 162 -4.62 6.13 -0.54
CA SER A 162 -3.54 7.10 -0.34
C SER A 162 -3.81 8.37 -1.11
N PHE A 163 -3.31 9.48 -0.58
CA PHE A 163 -3.31 10.78 -1.23
C PHE A 163 -1.97 11.46 -1.03
N ALA A 164 -1.42 12.03 -2.09
CA ALA A 164 -0.22 12.83 -2.06
C ALA A 164 -0.44 14.20 -2.70
N TRP A 165 0.13 15.23 -2.09
CA TRP A 165 0.14 16.59 -2.60
C TRP A 165 1.58 17.06 -2.81
N PRO A 166 1.95 17.55 -4.02
CA PRO A 166 3.29 18.04 -4.30
C PRO A 166 3.56 19.35 -3.56
N ARG A 167 4.82 19.55 -3.15
CA ARG A 167 5.27 20.78 -2.51
C ARG A 167 6.49 21.33 -3.26
N LYS A 168 6.55 22.66 -3.42
CA LYS A 168 7.72 23.30 -4.07
C LYS A 168 8.97 23.22 -3.22
N ASN A 169 8.80 23.33 -1.91
CA ASN A 169 9.89 23.35 -0.95
C ASN A 169 9.68 22.24 0.09
N GLY A 170 10.37 21.13 -0.07
CA GLY A 170 10.29 20.01 0.87
C GLY A 170 9.64 18.76 0.29
N LEU A 171 9.49 17.76 1.14
CA LEU A 171 8.87 16.48 0.78
C LEU A 171 7.36 16.64 0.57
N PRO A 172 6.74 15.88 -0.34
CA PRO A 172 5.29 15.89 -0.54
C PRO A 172 4.52 15.64 0.77
N MET A 173 3.34 16.24 0.91
CA MET A 173 2.41 15.85 1.94
C MET A 173 1.72 14.56 1.50
N VAL A 174 1.84 13.48 2.30
CA VAL A 174 1.31 12.16 1.92
C VAL A 174 0.64 11.50 3.12
N PHE A 175 -0.57 11.00 2.92
CA PHE A 175 -1.17 10.04 3.84
C PHE A 175 -1.64 8.79 3.11
N ASP A 176 -1.64 7.67 3.81
CA ASP A 176 -2.43 6.50 3.46
C ASP A 176 -3.20 6.03 4.70
N GLN A 177 -4.32 5.41 4.47
CA GLN A 177 -5.16 4.89 5.53
C GLN A 177 -6.02 3.74 5.03
N ALA A 178 -6.24 2.75 5.90
CA ALA A 178 -7.25 1.73 5.67
C ALA A 178 -8.65 2.31 5.86
N SER A 179 -9.66 1.72 5.20
CA SER A 179 -11.07 1.95 5.53
C SER A 179 -11.49 1.22 6.82
N ALA A 180 -10.62 0.35 7.32
CA ALA A 180 -10.75 -0.35 8.60
C ALA A 180 -10.30 0.51 9.78
N ALA A 181 -10.76 0.19 10.98
CA ALA A 181 -10.33 0.85 12.23
C ALA A 181 -8.83 0.62 12.52
N MET A 182 -8.25 -0.47 12.00
CA MET A 182 -6.83 -0.79 12.09
C MET A 182 -6.41 -1.63 10.86
N ALA A 183 -5.17 -1.49 10.41
CA ALA A 183 -4.64 -2.34 9.36
C ALA A 183 -4.51 -3.80 9.83
N LYS A 184 -4.84 -4.78 8.99
CA LYS A 184 -4.73 -6.20 9.35
C LYS A 184 -3.31 -6.59 9.79
N GLY A 185 -2.29 -6.01 9.14
CA GLY A 185 -0.89 -6.24 9.51
C GLY A 185 -0.57 -5.79 10.94
N GLU A 186 -1.16 -4.68 11.40
CA GLU A 186 -0.98 -4.20 12.78
C GLU A 186 -1.69 -5.12 13.79
N VAL A 187 -2.87 -5.66 13.45
CA VAL A 187 -3.54 -6.66 14.29
C VAL A 187 -2.69 -7.92 14.41
N MET A 188 -2.06 -8.38 13.32
CA MET A 188 -1.15 -9.53 13.32
C MET A 188 0.12 -9.26 14.14
N LEU A 189 0.67 -8.05 14.07
CA LEU A 189 1.81 -7.66 14.91
C LEU A 189 1.43 -7.61 16.38
N ALA A 190 0.25 -7.08 16.72
CA ALA A 190 -0.24 -7.08 18.10
C ALA A 190 -0.44 -8.50 18.66
N GLU A 191 -0.96 -9.45 17.84
CA GLU A 191 -1.06 -10.86 18.20
C GLU A 191 0.33 -11.46 18.46
N ARG A 192 1.27 -11.28 17.54
CA ARG A 192 2.65 -11.77 17.67
C ARG A 192 3.35 -11.27 18.93
N ASP A 193 3.15 -9.99 19.25
CA ASP A 193 3.85 -9.30 20.33
C ASP A 193 3.08 -9.39 21.69
N GLY A 194 1.91 -10.06 21.70
CA GLY A 194 1.10 -10.25 22.90
C GLY A 194 0.41 -8.96 23.41
N HIS A 195 0.14 -8.00 22.52
CA HIS A 195 -0.51 -6.75 22.85
C HIS A 195 -2.03 -6.85 22.65
N THR A 196 -2.80 -6.12 23.45
CA THR A 196 -4.24 -5.95 23.25
C THR A 196 -4.52 -4.81 22.27
N LEU A 197 -5.65 -4.90 21.56
CA LEU A 197 -6.12 -3.85 20.66
C LEU A 197 -6.93 -2.80 21.40
N PRO A 198 -6.99 -1.56 20.88
CA PRO A 198 -7.95 -0.57 21.36
C PRO A 198 -9.40 -1.06 21.23
N PRO A 199 -10.33 -0.61 22.09
CA PRO A 199 -11.76 -0.88 21.91
C PRO A 199 -12.28 -0.35 20.56
N GLY A 200 -13.20 -1.08 19.93
CA GLY A 200 -13.83 -0.68 18.66
C GLY A 200 -13.01 -1.06 17.40
N VAL A 201 -11.91 -1.83 17.54
CA VAL A 201 -11.15 -2.32 16.38
C VAL A 201 -11.81 -3.52 15.76
N GLY A 202 -12.37 -4.44 16.52
CA GLY A 202 -12.89 -5.66 15.95
C GLY A 202 -13.92 -6.40 16.81
N ILE A 203 -14.44 -7.46 16.21
CA ILE A 203 -15.43 -8.37 16.77
C ILE A 203 -14.98 -9.82 16.61
N THR A 204 -15.41 -10.67 17.49
CA THR A 204 -15.26 -12.12 17.41
C THR A 204 -16.09 -12.70 16.26
N ASN A 205 -15.96 -13.99 15.97
CA ASN A 205 -16.70 -14.66 14.91
C ASN A 205 -18.24 -14.70 15.16
N ASP A 206 -18.69 -14.56 16.41
CA ASP A 206 -20.11 -14.44 16.77
C ASP A 206 -20.64 -13.00 16.81
N GLY A 207 -19.77 -12.01 16.51
CA GLY A 207 -20.11 -10.58 16.44
C GLY A 207 -19.96 -9.83 17.75
N THR A 208 -19.38 -10.42 18.79
CA THR A 208 -19.14 -9.75 20.08
C THR A 208 -17.91 -8.84 20.00
N PRO A 209 -17.96 -7.57 20.47
CA PRO A 209 -16.79 -6.72 20.52
C PRO A 209 -15.66 -7.31 21.36
N THR A 210 -14.42 -7.25 20.84
CA THR A 210 -13.24 -7.76 21.52
C THR A 210 -12.01 -6.89 21.32
N THR A 211 -11.07 -6.94 22.27
CA THR A 211 -9.74 -6.32 22.18
C THR A 211 -8.63 -7.36 22.01
N ASP A 212 -8.99 -8.65 21.94
CA ASP A 212 -8.04 -9.74 21.69
C ASP A 212 -7.75 -9.85 20.20
N PRO A 213 -6.49 -9.61 19.75
CA PRO A 213 -6.15 -9.65 18.34
C PRO A 213 -6.39 -11.04 17.70
N SER A 214 -6.20 -12.12 18.45
CA SER A 214 -6.42 -13.48 17.92
C SER A 214 -7.90 -13.73 17.62
N GLU A 215 -8.80 -13.21 18.45
CA GLU A 215 -10.25 -13.31 18.22
C GLU A 215 -10.71 -12.39 17.07
N VAL A 216 -10.10 -11.19 16.92
CA VAL A 216 -10.38 -10.32 15.79
C VAL A 216 -9.93 -10.94 14.47
N LEU A 217 -8.78 -11.64 14.44
CA LEU A 217 -8.27 -12.32 13.23
C LEU A 217 -9.14 -13.52 12.81
N LYS A 218 -9.81 -14.16 13.75
CA LYS A 218 -10.82 -15.20 13.48
C LYS A 218 -12.20 -14.63 13.12
N GLY A 219 -12.50 -13.45 13.63
CA GLY A 219 -13.73 -12.71 13.41
C GLY A 219 -13.59 -11.66 12.31
N CYS A 220 -13.82 -10.38 12.65
CA CYS A 220 -13.74 -9.27 11.71
C CYS A 220 -13.14 -8.02 12.36
N ILE A 221 -12.40 -7.24 11.57
CA ILE A 221 -12.08 -5.85 11.87
C ILE A 221 -13.32 -5.00 11.58
N LEU A 222 -13.51 -3.91 12.34
CA LEU A 222 -14.59 -2.95 12.11
C LEU A 222 -14.11 -1.82 11.19
N PRO A 223 -15.00 -1.16 10.42
CA PRO A 223 -14.64 0.02 9.64
C PRO A 223 -14.41 1.23 10.57
N PHE A 224 -13.48 2.11 10.23
CA PHE A 224 -13.26 3.33 11.01
C PHE A 224 -14.53 4.21 11.02
N GLY A 225 -14.86 4.79 12.18
CA GLY A 225 -16.05 5.65 12.28
C GLY A 225 -17.36 4.98 11.82
N GLY A 226 -17.45 3.67 11.89
CA GLY A 226 -18.65 2.90 11.55
C GLY A 226 -19.02 3.02 10.07
N TYR A 227 -20.20 3.60 9.77
CA TYR A 227 -20.69 3.74 8.39
C TYR A 227 -19.77 4.58 7.48
N LYS A 228 -18.99 5.50 8.03
CA LYS A 228 -18.09 6.36 7.23
C LYS A 228 -17.00 5.52 6.56
N GLY A 229 -16.29 4.71 7.32
CA GLY A 229 -15.29 3.79 6.78
C GLY A 229 -15.92 2.73 5.87
N ALA A 230 -17.11 2.20 6.21
CA ALA A 230 -17.81 1.23 5.36
C ALA A 230 -18.20 1.83 4.00
N SER A 231 -18.61 3.10 3.95
CA SER A 231 -18.92 3.78 2.69
C SER A 231 -17.69 3.99 1.82
N ILE A 232 -16.55 4.34 2.44
CA ILE A 232 -15.27 4.45 1.73
C ILE A 232 -14.81 3.07 1.23
N ALA A 233 -14.95 2.02 2.05
CA ALA A 233 -14.62 0.66 1.62
C ALA A 233 -15.44 0.24 0.40
N LEU A 234 -16.76 0.52 0.38
CA LEU A 234 -17.62 0.23 -0.76
C LEU A 234 -17.23 1.05 -2.01
N MET A 235 -16.91 2.34 -1.85
CA MET A 235 -16.39 3.17 -2.95
C MET A 235 -15.15 2.53 -3.57
N ILE A 236 -14.19 2.11 -2.75
CA ILE A 236 -12.95 1.48 -3.23
C ILE A 236 -13.25 0.16 -3.94
N GLU A 237 -14.14 -0.70 -3.40
CA GLU A 237 -14.58 -1.93 -4.11
C GLU A 237 -15.07 -1.62 -5.52
N LEU A 238 -15.89 -0.57 -5.68
CA LEU A 238 -16.43 -0.19 -6.98
C LEU A 238 -15.35 0.34 -7.93
N LEU A 239 -14.40 1.11 -7.42
CA LEU A 239 -13.31 1.69 -8.21
C LEU A 239 -12.30 0.65 -8.69
N VAL A 240 -11.92 -0.30 -7.83
CA VAL A 240 -10.85 -1.26 -8.14
C VAL A 240 -11.37 -2.64 -8.58
N GLY A 241 -12.67 -2.85 -8.54
CA GLY A 241 -13.34 -4.05 -9.04
C GLY A 241 -14.09 -3.73 -10.34
N PRO A 242 -15.41 -3.46 -10.28
CA PRO A 242 -16.26 -3.28 -11.47
C PRO A 242 -15.78 -2.21 -12.44
N LEU A 243 -15.25 -1.07 -11.96
CA LEU A 243 -14.83 0.02 -12.84
C LEU A 243 -13.68 -0.38 -13.76
N ILE A 244 -12.70 -1.11 -13.25
CA ILE A 244 -11.51 -1.49 -14.00
C ILE A 244 -11.51 -2.94 -14.50
N GLY A 245 -12.58 -3.69 -14.19
CA GLY A 245 -12.77 -5.07 -14.64
C GLY A 245 -12.05 -6.12 -13.79
N GLU A 246 -11.73 -5.80 -12.54
CA GLU A 246 -11.05 -6.71 -11.62
C GLU A 246 -11.99 -7.29 -10.54
N ALA A 247 -11.43 -8.18 -9.73
CA ALA A 247 -12.18 -8.85 -8.67
C ALA A 247 -12.45 -7.91 -7.49
N SER A 248 -13.67 -7.91 -6.98
CA SER A 248 -13.98 -7.40 -5.64
C SER A 248 -13.29 -8.23 -4.57
N SER A 249 -13.20 -7.73 -3.33
CA SER A 249 -12.63 -8.49 -2.19
C SER A 249 -13.23 -9.90 -2.07
N VAL A 250 -14.55 -10.04 -2.21
CA VAL A 250 -15.24 -11.34 -2.12
C VAL A 250 -14.84 -12.28 -3.27
N GLU A 251 -14.71 -11.77 -4.49
CA GLU A 251 -14.29 -12.58 -5.65
C GLU A 251 -12.79 -12.91 -5.58
N ALA A 252 -11.96 -11.98 -5.13
CA ALA A 252 -10.53 -12.21 -4.91
C ALA A 252 -10.31 -13.37 -3.92
N ALA A 253 -11.06 -13.40 -2.81
CA ALA A 253 -10.97 -14.49 -1.85
C ALA A 253 -11.36 -15.86 -2.43
N LYS A 254 -12.35 -15.92 -3.32
CA LYS A 254 -12.74 -17.16 -4.00
C LYS A 254 -11.66 -17.66 -4.95
N ARG A 255 -10.97 -16.73 -5.66
CA ARG A 255 -9.91 -17.05 -6.63
C ARG A 255 -8.59 -17.43 -5.95
N HIS A 256 -8.24 -16.74 -4.86
CA HIS A 256 -6.95 -16.87 -4.19
C HIS A 256 -6.74 -18.25 -3.53
N GLY A 257 -7.82 -18.94 -3.15
CA GLY A 257 -7.72 -20.19 -2.40
C GLY A 257 -7.16 -19.96 -1.00
N ARG A 258 -6.23 -20.86 -0.56
CA ARG A 258 -5.56 -20.78 0.76
C ARG A 258 -4.04 -20.59 0.62
N VAL A 259 -3.59 -20.00 -0.47
CA VAL A 259 -2.17 -19.69 -0.69
C VAL A 259 -1.84 -18.42 0.13
N GLY A 260 -0.68 -18.37 0.76
CA GLY A 260 -0.19 -17.16 1.40
C GLY A 260 0.15 -16.06 0.39
N GLY A 261 0.51 -14.88 0.90
CA GLY A 261 0.84 -13.74 0.07
C GLY A 261 -0.35 -12.88 -0.35
N PRO A 262 -0.16 -11.96 -1.30
CA PRO A 262 -1.20 -11.06 -1.76
C PRO A 262 -2.19 -11.77 -2.69
N PRO A 263 -3.51 -11.49 -2.59
CA PRO A 263 -4.46 -11.93 -3.59
C PRO A 263 -4.22 -11.19 -4.91
N GLN A 264 -4.67 -11.79 -6.02
CA GLN A 264 -4.82 -11.06 -7.27
C GLN A 264 -6.00 -10.09 -7.14
N GLY A 265 -5.78 -8.84 -7.54
CA GLY A 265 -6.80 -7.79 -7.49
C GLY A 265 -6.43 -6.61 -8.37
N GLY A 266 -7.21 -5.55 -8.27
CA GLY A 266 -6.99 -4.30 -8.97
C GLY A 266 -6.43 -3.20 -8.08
N GLU A 267 -5.80 -2.26 -8.74
CA GLU A 267 -5.40 -0.98 -8.18
C GLU A 267 -5.80 0.13 -9.14
N LEU A 268 -6.22 1.27 -8.61
CA LEU A 268 -6.48 2.47 -9.41
C LEU A 268 -5.63 3.62 -8.88
N VAL A 269 -4.81 4.20 -9.74
CA VAL A 269 -4.09 5.45 -9.48
C VAL A 269 -4.68 6.57 -10.31
N LEU A 270 -4.97 7.70 -9.65
CA LEU A 270 -5.39 8.95 -10.28
C LEU A 270 -4.31 10.00 -10.07
N ALA A 271 -3.97 10.75 -11.10
CA ALA A 271 -3.02 11.84 -11.04
C ALA A 271 -3.64 13.13 -11.57
N PHE A 272 -3.31 14.25 -10.93
CA PHE A 272 -3.83 15.59 -11.25
C PHE A 272 -2.66 16.55 -11.34
N ASP A 273 -2.61 17.34 -12.40
CA ASP A 273 -1.63 18.42 -12.55
C ASP A 273 -2.22 19.73 -11.99
N PRO A 274 -1.79 20.20 -10.81
CA PRO A 274 -2.36 21.39 -10.20
C PRO A 274 -2.25 22.64 -11.08
N GLU A 275 -1.27 22.71 -11.97
CA GLU A 275 -1.08 23.84 -12.91
C GLU A 275 -2.21 23.93 -13.95
N LYS A 276 -2.96 22.86 -14.16
CA LYS A 276 -4.07 22.79 -15.14
C LYS A 276 -5.46 23.03 -14.54
N PHE A 277 -5.59 23.16 -13.21
CA PHE A 277 -6.87 23.26 -12.51
C PHE A 277 -7.28 24.68 -12.07
N GLY A 278 -6.84 25.69 -12.77
CA GLY A 278 -7.40 27.04 -12.61
C GLY A 278 -6.50 28.06 -11.91
N ASN A 279 -5.60 27.67 -11.00
CA ASN A 279 -4.64 28.58 -10.36
C ASN A 279 -3.19 28.15 -10.65
N ALA A 280 -2.82 28.18 -11.94
CA ALA A 280 -1.53 27.68 -12.42
C ALA A 280 -0.31 28.28 -11.69
N ASP A 281 -0.36 29.59 -11.39
CA ASP A 281 0.76 30.31 -10.78
C ASP A 281 0.73 30.31 -9.25
N GLY A 282 -0.45 30.14 -8.63
CA GLY A 282 -0.69 30.33 -7.19
C GLY A 282 -0.91 29.05 -6.38
N TRP A 283 -1.26 27.93 -7.00
CA TRP A 283 -1.70 26.71 -6.31
C TRP A 283 -0.73 26.26 -5.20
N ALA A 284 0.57 26.40 -5.45
CA ALA A 284 1.58 25.94 -4.48
C ALA A 284 1.69 26.90 -3.29
N ALA A 285 1.63 28.22 -3.54
CA ALA A 285 1.64 29.23 -2.47
C ALA A 285 0.38 29.13 -1.60
N ASP A 286 -0.78 28.91 -2.22
CA ASP A 286 -2.05 28.73 -1.52
C ASP A 286 -2.03 27.47 -0.65
N ALA A 287 -1.47 26.35 -1.15
CA ALA A 287 -1.31 25.13 -0.38
C ALA A 287 -0.35 25.32 0.82
N GLU A 288 0.81 25.96 0.60
CA GLU A 288 1.74 26.24 1.70
C GLU A 288 1.10 27.16 2.76
N SER A 289 0.35 28.20 2.36
CA SER A 289 -0.39 29.06 3.28
C SER A 289 -1.42 28.28 4.11
N LEU A 290 -2.09 27.29 3.50
CA LEU A 290 -3.01 26.38 4.21
C LEU A 290 -2.25 25.51 5.21
N PHE A 291 -1.10 24.96 4.82
CA PHE A 291 -0.26 24.15 5.71
C PHE A 291 0.27 24.95 6.88
N ASP A 292 0.77 26.18 6.63
CA ASP A 292 1.24 27.08 7.69
C ASP A 292 0.10 27.43 8.67
N SER A 293 -1.09 27.68 8.15
CA SER A 293 -2.27 27.95 8.98
C SER A 293 -2.64 26.74 9.85
N LEU A 294 -2.58 25.51 9.31
CA LEU A 294 -2.79 24.29 10.09
C LEU A 294 -1.71 24.13 11.15
N LEU A 295 -0.44 24.33 10.79
CA LEU A 295 0.70 24.15 11.70
C LEU A 295 0.79 25.25 12.77
N SER A 296 0.11 26.38 12.60
CA SER A 296 0.01 27.42 13.62
C SER A 296 -0.87 27.01 14.83
N ILE A 297 -1.62 25.91 14.71
CA ILE A 297 -2.45 25.36 15.79
C ILE A 297 -1.60 24.39 16.60
N ASP A 298 -1.44 24.63 17.88
CA ASP A 298 -0.64 23.82 18.79
C ASP A 298 -1.02 22.33 18.73
N GLY A 299 -0.02 21.47 18.64
CA GLY A 299 -0.20 20.00 18.62
C GLY A 299 -0.57 19.43 17.24
N THR A 300 -0.76 20.26 16.21
CA THR A 300 -1.03 19.77 14.86
C THR A 300 0.26 19.41 14.11
N ARG A 301 0.10 18.61 13.06
CA ARG A 301 1.16 18.25 12.12
C ARG A 301 0.57 17.92 10.75
N LEU A 302 1.37 18.04 9.73
CA LEU A 302 0.97 17.53 8.39
C LEU A 302 0.94 15.99 8.37
N PRO A 303 -0.03 15.40 7.66
CA PRO A 303 0.01 13.98 7.37
C PRO A 303 1.37 13.58 6.76
N GLY A 304 1.90 12.44 7.17
CA GLY A 304 3.19 11.95 6.69
C GLY A 304 4.43 12.48 7.42
N SER A 305 4.36 13.59 8.17
CA SER A 305 5.54 14.21 8.79
C SER A 305 6.33 13.29 9.74
N ARG A 306 5.65 12.43 10.52
CA ARG A 306 6.35 11.41 11.35
C ARG A 306 7.13 10.42 10.51
N ARG A 307 6.54 9.95 9.40
CA ARG A 307 7.19 9.04 8.46
C ARG A 307 8.44 9.70 7.86
N GLN A 308 8.36 10.98 7.51
CA GLN A 308 9.49 11.75 6.99
C GLN A 308 10.62 11.89 8.02
N SER A 309 10.29 12.11 9.31
CA SER A 309 11.28 12.12 10.39
C SER A 309 11.96 10.75 10.54
N HIS A 310 11.18 9.65 10.57
CA HIS A 310 11.75 8.30 10.61
C HIS A 310 12.63 7.99 9.40
N ARG A 311 12.28 8.51 8.21
CA ARG A 311 13.10 8.40 7.00
C ARG A 311 14.48 9.02 7.18
N GLU A 312 14.53 10.24 7.71
CA GLU A 312 15.78 10.95 7.98
C GLU A 312 16.66 10.17 8.98
N ASP A 313 16.05 9.70 10.08
CA ASP A 313 16.73 8.90 11.09
C ASP A 313 17.28 7.58 10.49
N SER A 314 16.46 6.86 9.73
CA SER A 314 16.83 5.58 9.14
C SER A 314 17.91 5.70 8.04
N LEU A 315 17.92 6.79 7.29
CA LEU A 315 18.95 7.04 6.29
C LEU A 315 20.31 7.34 6.93
N GLN A 316 20.33 7.88 8.16
CA GLN A 316 21.55 8.19 8.90
C GLN A 316 22.04 7.00 9.73
N SER A 317 21.12 6.31 10.40
CA SER A 317 21.44 5.29 11.40
C SER A 317 21.03 3.87 11.05
N GLY A 318 20.35 3.64 9.89
CA GLY A 318 19.84 2.32 9.54
C GLY A 318 18.56 1.95 10.28
N VAL A 319 18.17 0.68 10.19
CA VAL A 319 16.95 0.13 10.78
C VAL A 319 17.24 -1.15 11.57
N ASP A 320 16.50 -1.38 12.64
CA ASP A 320 16.61 -2.59 13.45
C ASP A 320 15.56 -3.63 13.00
N VAL A 321 16.03 -4.81 12.63
CA VAL A 321 15.19 -5.94 12.21
C VAL A 321 15.13 -6.99 13.32
N ASN A 322 13.91 -7.43 13.67
CA ASN A 322 13.70 -8.45 14.70
C ASN A 322 14.45 -9.76 14.39
N ASP A 323 15.10 -10.37 15.40
CA ASP A 323 15.90 -11.58 15.25
C ASP A 323 15.13 -12.74 14.62
N GLY A 324 13.89 -12.97 15.05
CA GLY A 324 13.04 -14.06 14.51
C GLY A 324 12.72 -13.87 13.03
N LEU A 325 12.45 -12.62 12.60
CA LEU A 325 12.26 -12.30 11.19
C LEU A 325 13.56 -12.51 10.41
N MET A 326 14.70 -12.05 10.94
CA MET A 326 16.00 -12.24 10.28
C MET A 326 16.37 -13.72 10.11
N GLU A 327 16.10 -14.57 11.10
CA GLU A 327 16.30 -16.02 10.97
C GLU A 327 15.42 -16.62 9.86
N GLN A 328 14.18 -16.17 9.75
CA GLN A 328 13.27 -16.59 8.68
C GLN A 328 13.77 -16.16 7.29
N LEU A 329 14.22 -14.91 7.16
CA LEU A 329 14.76 -14.37 5.90
C LEU A 329 16.04 -15.07 5.48
N LYS A 330 16.96 -15.37 6.43
CA LYS A 330 18.16 -16.15 6.16
C LYS A 330 17.85 -17.56 5.67
N LYS A 331 16.86 -18.23 6.25
CA LYS A 331 16.41 -19.55 5.75
C LYS A 331 15.91 -19.48 4.30
N LEU A 332 15.17 -18.42 3.94
CA LEU A 332 14.75 -18.21 2.55
C LEU A 332 15.92 -17.89 1.61
N LEU A 333 16.98 -17.27 2.14
CA LEU A 333 18.19 -17.03 1.35
C LEU A 333 19.04 -18.29 1.19
N ASP A 334 18.97 -19.26 2.11
CA ASP A 334 19.75 -20.50 2.07
C ASP A 334 19.01 -21.64 1.35
N SER A 335 17.64 -21.61 1.28
CA SER A 335 16.80 -22.61 0.61
C SER A 335 16.85 -22.52 -0.90
#